data_105af1ef2d60336a361ad3615a1d62bf
#
_entry.id   105af1ef2d60336a361ad3615a1d62bf
#
_cell.length_a   1.000
_cell.length_b   1.000
_cell.length_c   1.000
_cell.angle_alpha   90.00
_cell.angle_beta   90.00
_cell.angle_gamma   90.00
#
_symmetry.space_group_name_H-M   'P 1'
#
loop_
_entity.id
_entity.type
_entity.pdbx_description
1 polymer ?
#
loop_
_entity_poly.entity_id
_entity_poly.type
_entity_poly.pdbx_seq_one_letter_code
_entity_poly.pdbx_strand_id
1 'polypeptide(L)'
;MPALYGITMSVTGVVKNIFVGFAFSLYMLSSKEIFAGQVNRLLTIFTKPITKERVLFVGRLANNTFSKYITGYILDSTIVGIICYIVMRLFGWPYPELISLTIGVTNMIPFFGPFIGGVPSALLIMLVNPWQALFFIVFIVVLQQIDGNFICPRVLGQQVGLSPFWVITAIIVGGSLFGIVGMLIGVPTFAVIYSIAKMYIARKERQKGLITEKEKPENEA
;
A
#
# COMPACT_ATOMS: atom_id res chain seq x y z
N MET A 1 9.64 1.37 38.12
CA MET A 1 8.90 2.65 37.86
C MET A 1 9.37 3.38 36.60
N PRO A 2 10.69 3.56 36.25
CA PRO A 2 11.06 4.31 35.04
C PRO A 2 10.62 3.66 33.70
N ALA A 3 10.56 2.34 33.62
CA ALA A 3 10.16 1.65 32.39
C ALA A 3 8.67 1.87 32.04
N LEU A 4 7.78 1.85 33.02
CA LEU A 4 6.36 2.14 32.84
C LEU A 4 6.12 3.60 32.40
N TYR A 5 6.88 4.53 32.95
CA TYR A 5 6.81 5.96 32.57
C TYR A 5 7.27 6.19 31.12
N GLY A 6 8.32 5.46 30.68
CA GLY A 6 8.78 5.50 29.29
C GLY A 6 7.76 4.94 28.29
N ILE A 7 7.09 3.86 28.64
CA ILE A 7 6.06 3.23 27.79
C ILE A 7 4.81 4.14 27.69
N THR A 8 4.35 4.71 28.80
CA THR A 8 3.18 5.62 28.79
C THR A 8 3.46 6.89 27.98
N MET A 9 4.64 7.50 28.12
CA MET A 9 5.05 8.66 27.30
C MET A 9 5.13 8.32 25.81
N SER A 10 5.64 7.14 25.46
CA SER A 10 5.73 6.71 24.07
C SER A 10 4.33 6.46 23.47
N VAL A 11 3.45 5.78 24.19
CA VAL A 11 2.07 5.52 23.73
C VAL A 11 1.29 6.82 23.58
N THR A 12 1.37 7.73 24.56
CA THR A 12 0.69 9.04 24.49
C THR A 12 1.21 9.87 23.31
N GLY A 13 2.53 9.83 23.04
CA GLY A 13 3.12 10.49 21.87
C GLY A 13 2.61 9.94 20.55
N VAL A 14 2.52 8.62 20.41
CA VAL A 14 1.97 7.96 19.21
C VAL A 14 0.51 8.32 19.00
N VAL A 15 -0.33 8.22 20.03
CA VAL A 15 -1.78 8.56 19.95
C VAL A 15 -1.96 10.04 19.57
N LYS A 16 -1.22 10.95 20.20
CA LYS A 16 -1.24 12.38 19.85
C LYS A 16 -0.85 12.60 18.38
N ASN A 17 0.22 11.97 17.91
CA ASN A 17 0.70 12.14 16.53
C ASN A 17 -0.31 11.58 15.51
N ILE A 18 -0.95 10.45 15.80
CA ILE A 18 -2.03 9.89 14.97
C ILE A 18 -3.21 10.86 14.90
N PHE A 19 -3.64 11.40 16.06
CA PHE A 19 -4.77 12.32 16.11
C PHE A 19 -4.49 13.63 15.35
N VAL A 20 -3.30 14.22 15.56
CA VAL A 20 -2.88 15.43 14.84
C VAL A 20 -2.75 15.17 13.34
N GLY A 21 -2.14 14.03 12.96
CA GLY A 21 -2.03 13.63 11.56
C GLY A 21 -3.38 13.42 10.89
N PHE A 22 -4.33 12.80 11.59
CA PHE A 22 -5.69 12.60 11.12
C PHE A 22 -6.44 13.94 10.94
N ALA A 23 -6.39 14.81 11.95
CA ALA A 23 -7.03 16.14 11.88
C ALA A 23 -6.43 16.98 10.72
N PHE A 24 -5.10 16.96 10.57
CA PHE A 24 -4.42 17.64 9.46
C PHE A 24 -4.81 17.05 8.09
N SER A 25 -4.92 15.72 8.00
CA SER A 25 -5.37 15.03 6.78
C SER A 25 -6.79 15.44 6.38
N LEU A 26 -7.72 15.50 7.34
CA LEU A 26 -9.09 15.96 7.10
C LEU A 26 -9.12 17.41 6.62
N TYR A 27 -8.32 18.29 7.25
CA TYR A 27 -8.21 19.68 6.84
C TYR A 27 -7.66 19.83 5.41
N MET A 28 -6.59 19.09 5.08
CA MET A 28 -6.01 19.06 3.74
C MET A 28 -7.02 18.56 2.70
N LEU A 29 -7.78 17.52 3.03
CA LEU A 29 -8.78 16.94 2.14
C LEU A 29 -9.95 17.92 1.91
N SER A 30 -10.40 18.60 2.95
CA SER A 30 -11.46 19.63 2.88
C SER A 30 -11.04 20.84 2.03
N SER A 31 -9.75 21.19 2.07
CA SER A 31 -9.21 22.37 1.38
C SER A 31 -8.45 22.04 0.10
N LYS A 32 -8.60 20.82 -0.44
CA LYS A 32 -7.80 20.31 -1.58
C LYS A 32 -7.85 21.20 -2.82
N GLU A 33 -9.00 21.81 -3.11
CA GLU A 33 -9.20 22.65 -4.28
C GLU A 33 -8.45 24.00 -4.14
N ILE A 34 -8.44 24.55 -2.92
CA ILE A 34 -7.71 25.79 -2.60
C ILE A 34 -6.20 25.54 -2.79
N PHE A 35 -5.67 24.45 -2.21
CA PHE A 35 -4.26 24.10 -2.36
C PHE A 35 -3.88 23.81 -3.81
N ALA A 36 -4.70 23.07 -4.55
CA ALA A 36 -4.48 22.82 -5.97
C ALA A 36 -4.45 24.12 -6.79
N GLY A 37 -5.36 25.06 -6.49
CA GLY A 37 -5.38 26.40 -7.11
C GLY A 37 -4.11 27.21 -6.80
N GLN A 38 -3.66 27.20 -5.54
CA GLN A 38 -2.43 27.89 -5.12
C GLN A 38 -1.19 27.32 -5.82
N VAL A 39 -1.05 25.97 -5.84
CA VAL A 39 0.05 25.29 -6.54
C VAL A 39 0.03 25.62 -8.03
N ASN A 40 -1.14 25.58 -8.68
CA ASN A 40 -1.27 25.91 -10.09
C ASN A 40 -0.88 27.35 -10.38
N ARG A 41 -1.25 28.31 -9.51
CA ARG A 41 -0.86 29.71 -9.62
C ARG A 41 0.64 29.93 -9.46
N LEU A 42 1.26 29.28 -8.46
CA LEU A 42 2.71 29.33 -8.26
C LEU A 42 3.45 28.75 -9.46
N LEU A 43 3.03 27.60 -9.99
CA LEU A 43 3.62 27.01 -11.18
C LEU A 43 3.50 27.94 -12.40
N THR A 44 2.38 28.64 -12.53
CA THR A 44 2.17 29.57 -13.64
C THR A 44 3.11 30.77 -13.59
N ILE A 45 3.42 31.25 -12.37
CA ILE A 45 4.29 32.44 -12.18
C ILE A 45 5.77 32.07 -12.30
N PHE A 46 6.18 30.93 -11.70
CA PHE A 46 7.60 30.61 -11.54
C PHE A 46 8.15 29.62 -12.56
N THR A 47 7.30 29.02 -13.43
CA THR A 47 7.77 28.01 -14.37
C THR A 47 7.34 28.31 -15.81
N LYS A 48 8.14 27.80 -16.76
CA LYS A 48 7.78 27.85 -18.21
C LYS A 48 6.55 26.94 -18.45
N PRO A 49 5.69 27.26 -19.45
CA PRO A 49 4.47 26.47 -19.73
C PRO A 49 4.73 24.98 -19.88
N ILE A 50 5.80 24.58 -20.58
CA ILE A 50 6.20 23.17 -20.76
C ILE A 50 6.54 22.49 -19.43
N THR A 51 7.21 23.20 -18.52
CA THR A 51 7.57 22.66 -17.19
C THR A 51 6.32 22.51 -16.31
N LYS A 52 5.43 23.50 -16.36
CA LYS A 52 4.13 23.43 -15.67
C LYS A 52 3.33 22.20 -16.07
N GLU A 53 3.18 21.95 -17.38
CA GLU A 53 2.46 20.78 -17.88
C GLU A 53 3.07 19.47 -17.40
N ARG A 54 4.41 19.37 -17.40
CA ARG A 54 5.12 18.18 -16.87
C ARG A 54 4.85 17.97 -15.39
N VAL A 55 4.93 19.01 -14.57
CA VAL A 55 4.67 18.91 -13.12
C VAL A 55 3.23 18.50 -12.86
N LEU A 56 2.27 19.08 -13.56
CA LEU A 56 0.86 18.73 -13.44
C LEU A 56 0.58 17.29 -13.93
N PHE A 57 1.28 16.85 -14.98
CA PHE A 57 1.20 15.45 -15.43
C PHE A 57 1.72 14.48 -14.37
N VAL A 58 2.90 14.73 -13.79
CA VAL A 58 3.45 13.92 -12.70
C VAL A 58 2.53 13.91 -11.49
N GLY A 59 1.95 15.04 -11.12
CA GLY A 59 0.98 15.13 -10.02
C GLY A 59 -0.27 14.27 -10.28
N ARG A 60 -0.82 14.29 -11.50
CA ARG A 60 -1.96 13.45 -11.89
C ARG A 60 -1.59 11.96 -11.90
N LEU A 61 -0.42 11.62 -12.42
CA LEU A 61 0.10 10.26 -12.41
C LEU A 61 0.25 9.74 -10.98
N ALA A 62 0.87 10.52 -10.10
CA ALA A 62 1.03 10.18 -8.69
C ALA A 62 -0.33 9.98 -8.02
N ASN A 63 -1.23 10.96 -8.15
CA ASN A 63 -2.58 10.85 -7.55
C ASN A 63 -3.33 9.60 -8.02
N ASN A 64 -3.30 9.30 -9.31
CA ASN A 64 -3.96 8.12 -9.87
C ASN A 64 -3.33 6.82 -9.36
N THR A 65 -1.99 6.74 -9.34
CA THR A 65 -1.25 5.57 -8.86
C THR A 65 -1.49 5.32 -7.38
N PHE A 66 -1.38 6.35 -6.54
CA PHE A 66 -1.63 6.25 -5.11
C PHE A 66 -3.08 5.90 -4.79
N SER A 67 -4.03 6.59 -5.41
CA SER A 67 -5.46 6.34 -5.18
C SER A 67 -5.84 4.91 -5.51
N LYS A 68 -5.47 4.42 -6.68
CA LYS A 68 -5.74 3.04 -7.10
C LYS A 68 -5.07 2.02 -6.18
N TYR A 69 -3.80 2.24 -5.84
CA TYR A 69 -3.05 1.33 -4.98
C TYR A 69 -3.67 1.22 -3.59
N ILE A 70 -3.90 2.35 -2.92
CA ILE A 70 -4.45 2.36 -1.56
C ILE A 70 -5.86 1.81 -1.53
N THR A 71 -6.74 2.25 -2.45
CA THR A 71 -8.12 1.75 -2.52
C THR A 71 -8.14 0.25 -2.82
N GLY A 72 -7.27 -0.21 -3.73
CA GLY A 72 -7.13 -1.63 -4.05
C GLY A 72 -6.73 -2.46 -2.83
N TYR A 73 -5.68 -2.04 -2.10
CA TYR A 73 -5.25 -2.77 -0.90
C TYR A 73 -6.26 -2.72 0.25
N ILE A 74 -6.99 -1.62 0.44
CA ILE A 74 -8.08 -1.56 1.42
C ILE A 74 -9.17 -2.58 1.06
N LEU A 75 -9.57 -2.65 -0.20
CA LEU A 75 -10.58 -3.59 -0.65
C LEU A 75 -10.11 -5.05 -0.53
N ASP A 76 -8.91 -5.34 -0.99
CA ASP A 76 -8.25 -6.64 -0.88
C ASP A 76 -8.18 -7.13 0.57
N SER A 77 -7.61 -6.32 1.45
CA SER A 77 -7.48 -6.58 2.89
C SER A 77 -8.84 -6.79 3.57
N THR A 78 -9.86 -6.05 3.14
CA THR A 78 -11.22 -6.21 3.64
C THR A 78 -11.78 -7.57 3.24
N ILE A 79 -11.60 -7.98 1.99
CA ILE A 79 -12.04 -9.29 1.49
C ILE A 79 -11.35 -10.42 2.25
N VAL A 80 -10.03 -10.35 2.39
CA VAL A 80 -9.23 -11.34 3.14
C VAL A 80 -9.67 -11.41 4.60
N GLY A 81 -9.88 -10.28 5.26
CA GLY A 81 -10.38 -10.22 6.63
C GLY A 81 -11.77 -10.84 6.78
N ILE A 82 -12.69 -10.57 5.86
CA ILE A 82 -14.05 -11.15 5.88
C ILE A 82 -13.99 -12.66 5.67
N ILE A 83 -13.22 -13.16 4.71
CA ILE A 83 -13.05 -14.60 4.48
C ILE A 83 -12.48 -15.27 5.73
N CYS A 84 -11.44 -14.68 6.32
CA CYS A 84 -10.85 -15.17 7.57
C CYS A 84 -11.88 -15.24 8.68
N TYR A 85 -12.69 -14.21 8.88
CA TYR A 85 -13.75 -14.16 9.87
C TYR A 85 -14.79 -15.27 9.68
N ILE A 86 -15.30 -15.42 8.46
CA ILE A 86 -16.32 -16.42 8.13
C ILE A 86 -15.79 -17.83 8.42
N VAL A 87 -14.59 -18.14 7.95
CA VAL A 87 -13.99 -19.47 8.15
C VAL A 87 -13.75 -19.75 9.63
N MET A 88 -13.17 -18.81 10.37
CA MET A 88 -12.95 -18.98 11.81
C MET A 88 -14.24 -19.19 12.59
N ARG A 89 -15.31 -18.49 12.22
CA ARG A 89 -16.64 -18.68 12.85
C ARG A 89 -17.25 -20.04 12.51
N LEU A 90 -17.13 -20.49 11.28
CA LEU A 90 -17.65 -21.79 10.83
C LEU A 90 -16.97 -22.95 11.53
N PHE A 91 -15.64 -22.87 11.76
CA PHE A 91 -14.88 -23.92 12.43
C PHE A 91 -14.82 -23.77 13.97
N GLY A 92 -15.47 -22.73 14.52
CA GLY A 92 -15.49 -22.49 15.97
C GLY A 92 -14.10 -22.20 16.57
N TRP A 93 -13.20 -21.55 15.80
CA TRP A 93 -11.87 -21.20 16.28
C TRP A 93 -11.92 -20.01 17.25
N PRO A 94 -10.99 -19.92 18.21
CA PRO A 94 -11.01 -18.85 19.22
C PRO A 94 -10.69 -17.49 18.62
N TYR A 95 -11.27 -16.44 19.19
CA TYR A 95 -11.01 -15.03 18.89
C TYR A 95 -11.21 -14.63 17.42
N PRO A 96 -12.30 -15.05 16.74
CA PRO A 96 -12.46 -14.82 15.30
C PRO A 96 -12.47 -13.34 14.94
N GLU A 97 -13.09 -12.47 15.74
CA GLU A 97 -13.16 -11.04 15.51
C GLU A 97 -11.76 -10.37 15.56
N LEU A 98 -11.01 -10.70 16.61
CA LEU A 98 -9.68 -10.12 16.82
C LEU A 98 -8.70 -10.60 15.74
N ILE A 99 -8.70 -11.88 15.45
CA ILE A 99 -7.75 -12.48 14.52
C ILE A 99 -8.06 -12.04 13.08
N SER A 100 -9.32 -12.09 12.66
CA SER A 100 -9.69 -11.66 11.31
C SER A 100 -9.43 -10.17 11.06
N LEU A 101 -9.67 -9.33 12.07
CA LEU A 101 -9.31 -7.91 12.00
C LEU A 101 -7.79 -7.73 11.89
N THR A 102 -7.03 -8.46 12.71
CA THR A 102 -5.56 -8.43 12.66
C THR A 102 -5.04 -8.87 11.29
N ILE A 103 -5.53 -9.99 10.77
CA ILE A 103 -5.16 -10.49 9.43
C ILE A 103 -5.54 -9.46 8.35
N GLY A 104 -6.77 -8.92 8.38
CA GLY A 104 -7.21 -7.91 7.42
C GLY A 104 -6.32 -6.66 7.45
N VAL A 105 -6.08 -6.08 8.64
CA VAL A 105 -5.27 -4.87 8.76
C VAL A 105 -3.81 -5.11 8.34
N THR A 106 -3.22 -6.22 8.77
CA THR A 106 -1.82 -6.51 8.41
C THR A 106 -1.66 -6.87 6.93
N ASN A 107 -2.69 -7.42 6.27
CA ASN A 107 -2.68 -7.74 4.85
C ASN A 107 -2.50 -6.50 3.96
N MET A 108 -2.75 -5.29 4.48
CA MET A 108 -2.41 -4.05 3.77
C MET A 108 -0.90 -3.90 3.49
N ILE A 109 -0.04 -4.63 4.21
CA ILE A 109 1.40 -4.61 4.00
C ILE A 109 1.77 -5.77 3.06
N PRO A 110 2.11 -5.49 1.78
CA PRO A 110 2.40 -6.56 0.81
C PRO A 110 3.52 -7.47 1.29
N PHE A 111 3.40 -8.77 1.06
CA PHE A 111 4.32 -9.84 1.43
C PHE A 111 4.49 -10.06 2.93
N PHE A 112 4.62 -9.03 3.75
CA PHE A 112 4.87 -9.13 5.20
C PHE A 112 3.60 -9.23 6.03
N GLY A 113 2.47 -8.73 5.52
CA GLY A 113 1.19 -8.71 6.22
C GLY A 113 0.78 -10.06 6.78
N PRO A 114 0.76 -11.12 5.96
CA PRO A 114 0.42 -12.47 6.40
C PRO A 114 1.27 -13.01 7.56
N PHE A 115 2.55 -12.66 7.58
CA PHE A 115 3.46 -13.09 8.66
C PHE A 115 3.24 -12.26 9.93
N ILE A 116 3.09 -10.94 9.77
CA ILE A 116 2.88 -10.01 10.90
C ILE A 116 1.55 -10.30 11.60
N GLY A 117 0.50 -10.64 10.87
CA GLY A 117 -0.80 -11.01 11.43
C GLY A 117 -0.92 -12.48 11.76
N GLY A 118 -0.44 -13.37 10.88
CA GLY A 118 -0.63 -14.81 10.99
C GLY A 118 0.14 -15.45 12.15
N VAL A 119 1.40 -15.06 12.34
CA VAL A 119 2.23 -15.65 13.41
C VAL A 119 1.69 -15.35 14.81
N PRO A 120 1.41 -14.09 15.20
CA PRO A 120 0.81 -13.82 16.51
C PRO A 120 -0.58 -14.46 16.68
N SER A 121 -1.38 -14.51 15.61
CA SER A 121 -2.70 -15.13 15.62
C SER A 121 -2.61 -16.63 15.85
N ALA A 122 -1.69 -17.32 15.18
CA ALA A 122 -1.44 -18.74 15.39
C ALA A 122 -0.99 -19.03 16.82
N LEU A 123 -0.12 -18.19 17.39
CA LEU A 123 0.33 -18.31 18.79
C LEU A 123 -0.84 -18.12 19.76
N LEU A 124 -1.73 -17.15 19.54
CA LEU A 124 -2.92 -16.95 20.36
C LEU A 124 -3.84 -18.17 20.33
N ILE A 125 -4.09 -18.75 19.16
CA ILE A 125 -4.90 -19.97 19.03
C ILE A 125 -4.20 -21.15 19.71
N MET A 126 -2.89 -21.26 19.59
CA MET A 126 -2.09 -22.34 20.18
C MET A 126 -2.20 -22.38 21.70
N LEU A 127 -2.32 -21.22 22.37
CA LEU A 127 -2.53 -21.14 23.81
C LEU A 127 -3.87 -21.73 24.26
N VAL A 128 -4.88 -21.78 23.36
CA VAL A 128 -6.20 -22.35 23.64
C VAL A 128 -6.27 -23.80 23.19
N ASN A 129 -5.87 -24.07 21.95
CA ASN A 129 -5.90 -25.41 21.37
C ASN A 129 -4.83 -25.58 20.29
N PRO A 130 -3.76 -26.38 20.54
CA PRO A 130 -2.68 -26.59 19.58
C PRO A 130 -3.12 -27.18 18.23
N TRP A 131 -4.13 -28.04 18.22
CA TRP A 131 -4.64 -28.63 16.98
C TRP A 131 -5.36 -27.61 16.11
N GLN A 132 -6.14 -26.72 16.72
CA GLN A 132 -6.78 -25.63 15.99
C GLN A 132 -5.75 -24.64 15.43
N ALA A 133 -4.65 -24.38 16.14
CA ALA A 133 -3.56 -23.57 15.63
C ALA A 133 -2.90 -24.17 14.38
N LEU A 134 -2.71 -25.50 14.36
CA LEU A 134 -2.17 -26.19 13.18
C LEU A 134 -3.11 -26.04 11.97
N PHE A 135 -4.41 -26.26 12.16
CA PHE A 135 -5.40 -26.06 11.08
C PHE A 135 -5.47 -24.60 10.64
N PHE A 136 -5.37 -23.65 11.56
CA PHE A 136 -5.34 -22.23 11.24
C PHE A 136 -4.11 -21.87 10.39
N ILE A 137 -2.92 -22.40 10.70
CA ILE A 137 -1.70 -22.17 9.89
C ILE A 137 -1.91 -22.67 8.46
N VAL A 138 -2.44 -23.90 8.30
CA VAL A 138 -2.75 -24.45 6.97
C VAL A 138 -3.76 -23.55 6.24
N PHE A 139 -4.82 -23.15 6.93
CA PHE A 139 -5.84 -22.26 6.38
C PHE A 139 -5.24 -20.92 5.92
N ILE A 140 -4.42 -20.27 6.76
CA ILE A 140 -3.79 -18.98 6.39
C ILE A 140 -2.90 -19.14 5.15
N VAL A 141 -2.12 -20.22 5.06
CA VAL A 141 -1.29 -20.47 3.87
C VAL A 141 -2.17 -20.64 2.62
N VAL A 142 -3.25 -21.40 2.71
CA VAL A 142 -4.20 -21.57 1.60
C VAL A 142 -4.87 -20.23 1.24
N LEU A 143 -5.33 -19.47 2.23
CA LEU A 143 -5.93 -18.17 2.03
C LEU A 143 -4.98 -17.21 1.31
N GLN A 144 -3.69 -17.18 1.70
CA GLN A 144 -2.68 -16.36 1.05
C GLN A 144 -2.38 -16.80 -0.39
N GLN A 145 -2.46 -18.10 -0.69
CA GLN A 145 -2.35 -18.59 -2.07
C GLN A 145 -3.55 -18.14 -2.92
N ILE A 146 -4.75 -18.17 -2.35
CA ILE A 146 -5.96 -17.68 -3.02
C ILE A 146 -5.87 -16.16 -3.22
N ASP A 147 -5.43 -15.44 -2.21
CA ASP A 147 -5.26 -14.00 -2.25
C ASP A 147 -4.27 -13.61 -3.35
N GLY A 148 -3.04 -14.11 -3.30
CA GLY A 148 -1.98 -13.75 -4.24
C GLY A 148 -2.25 -14.14 -5.70
N ASN A 149 -2.99 -15.24 -5.94
CA ASN A 149 -3.24 -15.72 -7.30
C ASN A 149 -4.60 -15.29 -7.88
N PHE A 150 -5.59 -14.98 -7.04
CA PHE A 150 -6.96 -14.73 -7.51
C PHE A 150 -7.53 -13.39 -7.02
N ILE A 151 -7.45 -13.05 -5.72
CA ILE A 151 -8.09 -11.85 -5.17
C ILE A 151 -7.28 -10.62 -5.53
N CYS A 152 -6.03 -10.58 -5.11
CA CYS A 152 -5.13 -9.47 -5.31
C CYS A 152 -5.00 -9.05 -6.80
N PRO A 153 -4.79 -9.97 -7.78
CA PRO A 153 -4.73 -9.60 -9.19
C PRO A 153 -6.06 -9.06 -9.74
N ARG A 154 -7.21 -9.51 -9.22
CA ARG A 154 -8.52 -9.00 -9.65
C ARG A 154 -8.85 -7.64 -9.05
N VAL A 155 -8.42 -7.39 -7.82
CA VAL A 155 -8.69 -6.15 -7.09
C VAL A 155 -7.71 -5.05 -7.47
N LEU A 156 -6.41 -5.35 -7.46
CA LEU A 156 -5.37 -4.39 -7.82
C LEU A 156 -5.11 -4.32 -9.32
N GLY A 157 -5.37 -5.41 -10.07
CA GLY A 157 -5.02 -5.51 -11.48
C GLY A 157 -3.51 -5.37 -11.72
N GLN A 158 -3.13 -5.02 -12.94
CA GLN A 158 -1.73 -4.71 -13.29
C GLN A 158 -1.34 -3.25 -12.97
N GLN A 159 -1.95 -2.69 -11.92
CA GLN A 159 -1.98 -1.24 -11.70
C GLN A 159 -0.64 -0.60 -11.38
N VAL A 160 0.33 -1.37 -10.90
CA VAL A 160 1.61 -0.80 -10.45
C VAL A 160 2.69 -0.87 -11.55
N GLY A 161 2.55 -1.77 -12.52
CA GLY A 161 3.50 -1.94 -13.64
C GLY A 161 4.94 -2.23 -13.21
N LEU A 162 5.15 -2.60 -11.95
CA LEU A 162 6.44 -2.95 -11.38
C LEU A 162 6.63 -4.46 -11.38
N SER A 163 7.85 -4.93 -11.67
CA SER A 163 8.20 -6.32 -11.42
C SER A 163 8.28 -6.60 -9.91
N PRO A 164 8.10 -7.86 -9.47
CA PRO A 164 8.17 -8.24 -8.06
C PRO A 164 9.46 -7.77 -7.36
N PHE A 165 10.57 -7.75 -8.08
CA PHE A 165 11.85 -7.24 -7.57
C PHE A 165 11.74 -5.78 -7.12
N TRP A 166 11.16 -4.90 -7.95
CA TRP A 166 11.00 -3.49 -7.61
C TRP A 166 9.99 -3.26 -6.49
N VAL A 167 8.97 -4.10 -6.39
CA VAL A 167 8.00 -4.04 -5.28
C VAL A 167 8.68 -4.36 -3.96
N ILE A 168 9.46 -5.47 -3.88
CA ILE A 168 10.20 -5.85 -2.68
C ILE A 168 11.22 -4.77 -2.31
N THR A 169 11.96 -4.24 -3.30
CA THR A 169 12.91 -3.15 -3.08
C THR A 169 12.23 -1.91 -2.50
N ALA A 170 11.08 -1.53 -3.04
CA ALA A 170 10.31 -0.37 -2.56
C ALA A 170 9.84 -0.56 -1.11
N ILE A 171 9.42 -1.78 -0.73
CA ILE A 171 9.00 -2.11 0.63
C ILE A 171 10.18 -2.05 1.60
N ILE A 172 11.33 -2.63 1.23
CA ILE A 172 12.53 -2.63 2.09
C ILE A 172 13.03 -1.19 2.29
N VAL A 173 13.19 -0.43 1.21
CA VAL A 173 13.65 0.96 1.28
C VAL A 173 12.64 1.85 2.01
N GLY A 174 11.37 1.76 1.67
CA GLY A 174 10.31 2.50 2.34
C GLY A 174 10.24 2.15 3.83
N GLY A 175 10.29 0.87 4.15
CA GLY A 175 10.26 0.37 5.51
C GLY A 175 11.43 0.83 6.36
N SER A 176 12.64 0.89 5.80
CA SER A 176 13.82 1.37 6.50
C SER A 176 13.79 2.88 6.79
N LEU A 177 13.13 3.66 5.92
CA LEU A 177 13.05 5.12 6.07
C LEU A 177 11.88 5.57 6.96
N PHE A 178 10.72 4.95 6.84
CA PHE A 178 9.47 5.42 7.47
C PHE A 178 8.69 4.30 8.17
N GLY A 179 9.30 3.14 8.43
CA GLY A 179 8.65 2.01 9.08
C GLY A 179 7.45 1.47 8.28
N ILE A 180 6.40 1.04 8.98
CA ILE A 180 5.20 0.43 8.38
C ILE A 180 4.53 1.35 7.35
N VAL A 181 4.44 2.64 7.65
CA VAL A 181 3.89 3.64 6.72
C VAL A 181 4.72 3.70 5.45
N GLY A 182 6.05 3.65 5.58
CA GLY A 182 6.97 3.62 4.43
C GLY A 182 6.83 2.36 3.58
N MET A 183 6.56 1.20 4.17
CA MET A 183 6.27 -0.03 3.40
C MET A 183 5.02 0.14 2.52
N LEU A 184 3.99 0.78 3.04
CA LEU A 184 2.72 1.01 2.35
C LEU A 184 2.86 2.03 1.21
N ILE A 185 3.49 3.20 1.48
CA ILE A 185 3.63 4.29 0.51
C ILE A 185 4.83 4.08 -0.44
N GLY A 186 5.78 3.25 -0.06
CA GLY A 186 7.00 2.98 -0.84
C GLY A 186 6.69 2.42 -2.23
N VAL A 187 5.78 1.46 -2.33
CA VAL A 187 5.42 0.82 -3.60
C VAL A 187 4.83 1.80 -4.60
N PRO A 188 3.76 2.57 -4.30
CA PRO A 188 3.23 3.55 -5.25
C PRO A 188 4.22 4.70 -5.55
N THR A 189 5.06 5.08 -4.59
CA THR A 189 6.13 6.07 -4.83
C THR A 189 7.13 5.54 -5.87
N PHE A 190 7.58 4.31 -5.69
CA PHE A 190 8.49 3.66 -6.64
C PHE A 190 7.86 3.47 -8.02
N ALA A 191 6.55 3.15 -8.08
CA ALA A 191 5.82 3.03 -9.33
C ALA A 191 5.77 4.34 -10.11
N VAL A 192 5.55 5.46 -9.43
CA VAL A 192 5.58 6.79 -10.05
C VAL A 192 6.97 7.11 -10.58
N ILE A 193 8.01 6.91 -9.77
CA ILE A 193 9.41 7.14 -10.18
C ILE A 193 9.77 6.27 -11.39
N TYR A 194 9.43 4.99 -11.35
CA TYR A 194 9.68 4.05 -12.44
C TYR A 194 8.96 4.45 -13.74
N SER A 195 7.70 4.85 -13.62
CA SER A 195 6.91 5.31 -14.78
C SER A 195 7.51 6.57 -15.41
N ILE A 196 7.98 7.53 -14.59
CA ILE A 196 8.66 8.73 -15.09
C ILE A 196 9.97 8.36 -15.78
N ALA A 197 10.76 7.48 -15.18
CA ALA A 197 12.02 7.01 -15.76
C ALA A 197 11.80 6.31 -17.10
N LYS A 198 10.80 5.42 -17.19
CA LYS A 198 10.41 4.70 -18.41
C LYS A 198 10.00 5.68 -19.51
N MET A 199 9.18 6.68 -19.19
CA MET A 199 8.77 7.71 -20.15
C MET A 199 9.95 8.55 -20.64
N TYR A 200 10.89 8.89 -19.75
CA TYR A 200 12.08 9.63 -20.11
C TYR A 200 13.01 8.85 -21.05
N ILE A 201 13.22 7.56 -20.75
CA ILE A 201 14.01 6.65 -21.58
C ILE A 201 13.38 6.51 -22.96
N ALA A 202 12.08 6.18 -23.04
CA ALA A 202 11.37 6.02 -24.29
C ALA A 202 11.41 7.29 -25.17
N ARG A 203 11.35 8.46 -24.54
CA ARG A 203 11.49 9.74 -25.27
C ARG A 203 12.90 9.92 -25.86
N LYS A 204 13.95 9.56 -25.11
CA LYS A 204 15.32 9.61 -25.61
C LYS A 204 15.60 8.59 -26.71
N GLU A 205 15.04 7.40 -26.61
CA GLU A 205 15.16 6.36 -27.64
C GLU A 205 14.52 6.80 -28.95
N ARG A 206 13.32 7.41 -28.88
CA ARG A 206 12.68 8.04 -30.06
C ARG A 206 13.54 9.15 -30.68
N GLN A 207 14.14 9.99 -29.85
CA GLN A 207 15.02 11.09 -30.34
C GLN A 207 16.31 10.56 -30.99
N LYS A 208 16.79 9.40 -30.59
CA LYS A 208 17.98 8.75 -31.15
C LYS A 208 17.70 7.81 -32.32
N GLY A 209 16.42 7.67 -32.74
CA GLY A 209 16.02 6.76 -33.80
C GLY A 209 16.20 5.28 -33.47
N LEU A 210 16.34 4.92 -32.19
CA LEU A 210 16.57 3.56 -31.74
C LEU A 210 15.30 2.70 -31.71
N ILE A 211 14.13 3.30 -31.78
CA ILE A 211 12.82 2.63 -31.85
C ILE A 211 12.18 2.99 -33.18
N THR A 212 12.03 2.00 -34.07
CA THR A 212 11.23 2.12 -35.28
C THR A 212 9.74 2.05 -34.90
N GLU A 213 8.89 2.77 -35.62
CA GLU A 213 7.44 3.01 -35.39
C GLU A 213 6.57 1.72 -35.24
N LYS A 214 7.16 0.53 -35.36
CA LYS A 214 6.49 -0.78 -35.28
C LYS A 214 6.34 -1.38 -33.87
N GLU A 215 6.97 -0.81 -32.86
CA GLU A 215 6.82 -1.25 -31.44
C GLU A 215 6.01 -0.23 -30.64
N LYS A 216 4.79 0.07 -31.09
CA LYS A 216 3.79 0.69 -30.21
C LYS A 216 3.41 -0.33 -29.14
N PRO A 217 3.61 -0.04 -27.84
CA PRO A 217 3.01 -0.88 -26.83
C PRO A 217 1.48 -0.77 -26.95
N GLU A 218 0.82 -1.90 -26.96
CA GLU A 218 -0.62 -2.14 -27.15
C GLU A 218 -1.54 -1.46 -26.08
N ASN A 219 -0.99 -0.60 -25.23
CA ASN A 219 -1.66 0.00 -24.06
C ASN A 219 -1.98 1.50 -24.22
N GLU A 220 -2.04 2.03 -25.45
CA GLU A 220 -2.50 3.43 -25.71
C GLU A 220 -3.80 3.43 -26.54
N ALA A 221 -4.70 2.46 -26.33
CA ALA A 221 -6.07 2.51 -26.81
C ALA A 221 -7.05 2.67 -25.64
#